data_339fdf7f5eec707c97f12c377ead8af4
#
_entry.id   339fdf7f5eec707c97f12c377ead8af4
#
_cell.length_a   1.000
_cell.length_b   1.000
_cell.length_c   1.000
_cell.angle_alpha   90.00
_cell.angle_beta   90.00
_cell.angle_gamma   90.00
#
_symmetry.space_group_name_H-M   'P 1'
#
loop_
_entity.id
_entity.type
_entity.pdbx_description
1 polymer ?
#
loop_
_entity_poly.entity_id
_entity_poly.type
_entity_poly.pdbx_seq_one_letter_code
_entity_poly.pdbx_strand_id
1 'polypeptide(L)'
;MLPGSKIMFSSILPRLSWRYSEDLKAMDDTRKRLNRGLKSYLKKLRYYTIVYADFEDKHPSLFANDGIHLSFIGNDIFMHAMQSALEQFIHTPHNLVFPIDL
;
A
#
# COMPACT_ATOMS: atom_id res chain seq x y z
N MET A 1 -18.62 4.31 13.16
CA MET A 1 -17.78 3.09 13.24
C MET A 1 -18.16 2.30 14.48
N LEU A 2 -18.25 0.99 14.37
CA LEU A 2 -18.64 0.13 15.50
C LEU A 2 -17.54 0.12 16.56
N PRO A 3 -17.92 0.13 17.85
CA PRO A 3 -16.94 0.00 18.93
C PRO A 3 -16.16 -1.31 18.80
N GLY A 4 -14.85 -1.25 19.02
CA GLY A 4 -13.97 -2.40 18.92
C GLY A 4 -13.47 -2.72 17.51
N SER A 5 -13.98 -2.02 16.50
CA SER A 5 -13.49 -2.18 15.13
C SER A 5 -12.09 -1.62 14.99
N LYS A 6 -11.27 -2.26 14.13
CA LYS A 6 -9.93 -1.80 13.80
C LYS A 6 -9.93 -1.26 12.38
N ILE A 7 -9.19 -0.18 12.15
CA ILE A 7 -9.00 0.40 10.82
C ILE A 7 -7.60 0.05 10.35
N MET A 8 -7.51 -0.51 9.15
CA MET A 8 -6.25 -0.83 8.52
C MET A 8 -6.21 -0.17 7.13
N PHE A 9 -5.30 0.79 6.97
CA PHE A 9 -5.13 1.53 5.73
C PHE A 9 -4.16 0.78 4.82
N SER A 10 -4.60 0.57 3.57
CA SER A 10 -3.75 0.00 2.52
C SER A 10 -3.10 1.16 1.76
N SER A 11 -1.77 1.22 1.77
CA SER A 11 -1.03 2.29 1.09
C SER A 11 -1.37 2.37 -0.39
N ILE A 12 -1.29 3.57 -0.95
CA ILE A 12 -1.56 3.81 -2.36
C ILE A 12 -0.44 3.20 -3.18
N LEU A 13 -0.81 2.30 -4.12
CA LEU A 13 0.15 1.64 -5.00
C LEU A 13 0.67 2.61 -6.06
N PRO A 14 1.90 2.41 -6.57
CA PRO A 14 2.39 3.18 -7.71
C PRO A 14 1.64 2.82 -8.99
N ARG A 15 1.81 3.64 -10.01
CA ARG A 15 1.28 3.40 -11.35
C ARG A 15 2.36 3.69 -12.36
N LEU A 16 2.28 3.04 -13.52
CA LEU A 16 3.12 3.38 -14.67
C LEU A 16 2.55 4.56 -15.45
N SER A 17 1.24 4.81 -15.32
CA SER A 17 0.53 5.86 -16.04
C SER A 17 -0.49 6.54 -15.12
N TRP A 18 -0.71 7.83 -15.30
CA TRP A 18 -1.68 8.61 -14.55
C TRP A 18 -2.60 9.33 -15.52
N ARG A 19 -3.91 9.16 -15.32
CA ARG A 19 -4.93 9.58 -16.29
C ARG A 19 -4.85 11.08 -16.64
N TYR A 20 -4.58 11.94 -15.68
CA TYR A 20 -4.67 13.38 -15.84
C TYR A 20 -3.33 14.09 -15.79
N SER A 21 -2.22 13.36 -15.86
CA SER A 21 -0.90 13.95 -15.81
C SER A 21 0.10 13.12 -16.58
N GLU A 22 0.95 13.82 -17.37
CA GLU A 22 2.08 13.20 -18.04
C GLU A 22 3.36 13.29 -17.21
N ASP A 23 3.34 14.08 -16.13
CA ASP A 23 4.48 14.20 -15.23
C ASP A 23 4.48 13.05 -14.24
N LEU A 24 5.06 11.93 -14.64
CA LEU A 24 5.06 10.69 -13.86
C LEU A 24 5.83 10.85 -12.56
N LYS A 25 6.92 11.62 -12.59
CA LYS A 25 7.73 11.83 -11.39
C LYS A 25 6.96 12.64 -10.34
N ALA A 26 6.31 13.72 -10.75
CA ALA A 26 5.55 14.55 -9.83
C ALA A 26 4.40 13.78 -9.20
N MET A 27 3.71 12.97 -10.00
CA MET A 27 2.61 12.12 -9.49
C MET A 27 3.12 11.09 -8.50
N ASP A 28 4.24 10.45 -8.80
CA ASP A 28 4.81 9.45 -7.92
C ASP A 28 5.33 10.05 -6.61
N ASP A 29 5.97 11.21 -6.68
CA ASP A 29 6.43 11.94 -5.50
C ASP A 29 5.24 12.34 -4.60
N THR A 30 4.14 12.77 -5.22
CA THR A 30 2.91 13.10 -4.50
C THR A 30 2.34 11.87 -3.79
N ARG A 31 2.28 10.75 -4.49
CA ARG A 31 1.82 9.47 -3.91
C ARG A 31 2.65 9.10 -2.70
N LYS A 32 3.98 9.14 -2.81
CA LYS A 32 4.88 8.80 -1.72
C LYS A 32 4.71 9.73 -0.52
N ARG A 33 4.51 11.03 -0.79
CA ARG A 33 4.28 12.02 0.26
C ARG A 33 2.95 11.75 0.99
N LEU A 34 1.89 11.44 0.24
CA LEU A 34 0.60 11.09 0.83
C LEU A 34 0.70 9.84 1.69
N ASN A 35 1.36 8.80 1.19
CA ASN A 35 1.54 7.56 1.96
C ASN A 35 2.29 7.82 3.26
N ARG A 36 3.36 8.60 3.22
CA ARG A 36 4.12 8.94 4.45
C ARG A 36 3.27 9.74 5.42
N GLY A 37 2.56 10.74 4.92
CA GLY A 37 1.73 11.60 5.78
C GLY A 37 0.59 10.83 6.41
N LEU A 38 -0.08 10.00 5.64
CA LEU A 38 -1.18 9.17 6.16
C LEU A 38 -0.69 8.14 7.15
N LYS A 39 0.44 7.48 6.87
CA LYS A 39 1.02 6.52 7.80
C LYS A 39 1.34 7.18 9.14
N SER A 40 1.97 8.34 9.12
CA SER A 40 2.33 9.09 10.31
C SER A 40 1.10 9.52 11.10
N TYR A 41 0.10 10.04 10.42
CA TYR A 41 -1.16 10.49 11.03
C TYR A 41 -1.92 9.34 11.66
N LEU A 42 -2.07 8.24 10.92
CA LEU A 42 -2.80 7.06 11.40
C LEU A 42 -2.11 6.41 12.59
N LYS A 43 -0.77 6.43 12.60
CA LYS A 43 0.00 5.92 13.72
C LYS A 43 -0.31 6.69 15.00
N LYS A 44 -0.48 8.01 14.91
CA LYS A 44 -0.86 8.84 16.07
C LYS A 44 -2.24 8.48 16.60
N LEU A 45 -3.14 8.08 15.71
CA LEU A 45 -4.50 7.63 16.08
C LEU A 45 -4.55 6.16 16.47
N ARG A 46 -3.41 5.47 16.41
CA ARG A 46 -3.27 4.03 16.67
C ARG A 46 -4.08 3.17 15.73
N TYR A 47 -4.19 3.61 14.48
CA TYR A 47 -4.71 2.82 13.37
C TYR A 47 -3.55 2.14 12.64
N TYR A 48 -3.87 1.18 11.79
CA TYR A 48 -2.90 0.28 11.16
C TYR A 48 -2.66 0.65 9.71
N THR A 49 -1.45 0.35 9.20
CA THR A 49 -1.09 0.62 7.79
C THR A 49 -0.41 -0.60 7.20
N ILE A 50 -0.83 -0.96 5.97
CA ILE A 50 -0.14 -1.95 5.15
C ILE A 50 0.67 -1.23 4.09
N VAL A 51 1.96 -1.57 3.97
CA VAL A 51 2.83 -1.05 2.91
C VAL A 51 3.20 -2.18 1.94
N TYR A 52 3.41 -1.82 0.68
CA TYR A 52 3.63 -2.79 -0.40
C TYR A 52 4.97 -2.50 -1.08
N ALA A 53 6.07 -2.90 -0.43
CA ALA A 53 7.43 -2.63 -0.90
C ALA A 53 7.69 -3.24 -2.27
N ASP A 54 7.08 -4.39 -2.58
CA ASP A 54 7.29 -5.10 -3.85
C ASP A 54 6.87 -4.29 -5.07
N PHE A 55 6.04 -3.25 -4.90
CA PHE A 55 5.55 -2.43 -5.99
C PHE A 55 6.36 -1.15 -6.21
N GLU A 56 7.30 -0.82 -5.33
CA GLU A 56 8.00 0.47 -5.37
C GLU A 56 8.94 0.61 -6.56
N ASP A 57 9.53 -0.47 -7.06
CA ASP A 57 10.36 -0.43 -8.28
C ASP A 57 9.54 -0.36 -9.55
N LYS A 58 8.22 -0.46 -9.47
CA LYS A 58 7.30 -0.33 -10.60
C LYS A 58 7.67 -1.24 -11.77
N HIS A 59 7.98 -2.50 -11.48
CA HIS A 59 8.33 -3.46 -12.54
C HIS A 59 7.12 -3.61 -13.50
N PRO A 60 7.35 -3.47 -14.81
CA PRO A 60 6.23 -3.47 -15.77
C PRO A 60 5.35 -4.72 -15.73
N SER A 61 5.91 -5.88 -15.36
CA SER A 61 5.14 -7.12 -15.28
C SER A 61 4.04 -7.10 -14.21
N LEU A 62 4.10 -6.17 -13.27
CA LEU A 62 3.09 -6.05 -12.20
C LEU A 62 1.83 -5.33 -12.66
N PHE A 63 1.86 -4.70 -13.83
CA PHE A 63 0.79 -3.84 -14.31
C PHE A 63 0.19 -4.39 -15.61
N ALA A 64 -1.10 -4.13 -15.81
CA ALA A 64 -1.76 -4.39 -17.08
C ALA A 64 -1.30 -3.38 -18.14
N ASN A 65 -1.76 -3.56 -19.38
CA ASN A 65 -1.31 -2.74 -20.50
C ASN A 65 -1.61 -1.25 -20.34
N ASP A 66 -2.62 -0.90 -19.54
CA ASP A 66 -2.94 0.52 -19.29
C ASP A 66 -1.99 1.19 -18.29
N GLY A 67 -1.12 0.45 -17.64
CA GLY A 67 -0.19 0.98 -16.63
C GLY A 67 -0.87 1.44 -15.35
N ILE A 68 -2.14 1.15 -15.16
CA ILE A 68 -2.95 1.57 -14.01
C ILE A 68 -3.40 0.35 -13.21
N HIS A 69 -4.08 -0.58 -13.87
CA HIS A 69 -4.56 -1.80 -13.21
C HIS A 69 -3.41 -2.79 -13.04
N LEU A 70 -3.53 -3.66 -12.06
CA LEU A 70 -2.53 -4.71 -11.85
C LEU A 70 -2.72 -5.83 -12.87
N SER A 71 -1.59 -6.45 -13.28
CA SER A 71 -1.62 -7.68 -14.07
C SER A 71 -2.05 -8.85 -13.18
N PHE A 72 -2.18 -10.06 -13.77
CA PHE A 72 -2.42 -11.28 -12.99
C PHE A 72 -1.34 -11.46 -11.92
N ILE A 73 -0.07 -11.30 -12.30
CA ILE A 73 1.05 -11.44 -11.38
C ILE A 73 0.99 -10.36 -10.32
N GLY A 74 0.73 -9.10 -10.71
CA GLY A 74 0.60 -7.98 -9.78
C GLY A 74 -0.52 -8.21 -8.76
N ASN A 75 -1.68 -8.66 -9.21
CA ASN A 75 -2.79 -8.98 -8.31
C ASN A 75 -2.42 -10.09 -7.32
N ASP A 76 -1.74 -11.13 -7.79
CA ASP A 76 -1.33 -12.24 -6.95
C ASP A 76 -0.38 -11.78 -5.85
N ILE A 77 0.63 -10.98 -6.21
CA ILE A 77 1.58 -10.41 -5.25
C ILE A 77 0.86 -9.49 -4.26
N PHE A 78 -0.07 -8.65 -4.75
CA PHE A 78 -0.84 -7.74 -3.90
C PHE A 78 -1.68 -8.50 -2.88
N MET A 79 -2.42 -9.50 -3.32
CA MET A 79 -3.27 -10.31 -2.43
C MET A 79 -2.43 -11.07 -1.40
N HIS A 80 -1.28 -11.59 -1.82
CA HIS A 80 -0.34 -12.28 -0.92
C HIS A 80 0.19 -11.33 0.16
N ALA A 81 0.58 -10.12 -0.24
CA ALA A 81 1.08 -9.11 0.68
C ALA A 81 0.00 -8.69 1.69
N MET A 82 -1.23 -8.53 1.23
CA MET A 82 -2.36 -8.19 2.10
C MET A 82 -2.64 -9.31 3.09
N GLN A 83 -2.70 -10.55 2.62
CA GLN A 83 -2.93 -11.72 3.46
C GLN A 83 -1.84 -11.84 4.53
N SER A 84 -0.58 -11.70 4.13
CA SER A 84 0.57 -11.77 5.03
C SER A 84 0.48 -10.70 6.12
N ALA A 85 0.11 -9.47 5.73
CA ALA A 85 -0.06 -8.37 6.68
C ALA A 85 -1.18 -8.67 7.70
N LEU A 86 -2.29 -9.21 7.23
CA LEU A 86 -3.41 -9.57 8.11
C LEU A 86 -3.02 -10.68 9.08
N GLU A 87 -2.28 -11.68 8.62
CA GLU A 87 -1.78 -12.76 9.49
C GLU A 87 -0.84 -12.21 10.56
N GLN A 88 0.07 -11.31 10.18
CA GLN A 88 0.96 -10.66 11.14
C GLN A 88 0.18 -9.82 12.13
N PHE A 89 -0.85 -9.11 11.68
CA PHE A 89 -1.71 -8.33 12.56
C PHE A 89 -2.39 -9.20 13.63
N ILE A 90 -2.88 -10.37 13.24
CA ILE A 90 -3.54 -11.28 14.18
C ILE A 90 -2.58 -11.71 15.30
N HIS A 91 -1.31 -11.95 14.95
CA HIS A 91 -0.31 -12.41 15.91
C HIS A 91 0.38 -11.29 16.68
N THR A 92 0.47 -10.08 16.10
CA THR A 92 1.17 -8.95 16.69
C THR A 92 0.38 -7.65 16.54
N PRO A 93 -0.81 -7.55 17.16
CA PRO A 93 -1.69 -6.39 16.94
C PRO A 93 -1.19 -5.10 17.58
N HIS A 94 -0.10 -5.14 18.34
CA HIS A 94 0.52 -3.95 18.90
C HIS A 94 1.42 -3.20 17.91
N ASN A 95 1.83 -3.83 16.81
CA ASN A 95 2.52 -3.16 15.73
C ASN A 95 1.52 -2.42 14.85
N LEU A 96 1.88 -1.24 14.36
CA LEU A 96 0.97 -0.38 13.60
C LEU A 96 1.30 -0.34 12.11
N VAL A 97 2.45 -0.87 11.69
CA VAL A 97 2.84 -0.91 10.28
C VAL A 97 3.19 -2.35 9.89
N PHE A 98 2.65 -2.81 8.78
CA PHE A 98 2.88 -4.16 8.27
C PHE A 98 3.35 -4.11 6.81
N PRO A 99 4.23 -5.01 6.36
CA PRO A 99 4.82 -6.12 7.12
C PRO A 99 5.77 -5.63 8.21
N ILE A 100 5.94 -6.48 9.21
CA ILE A 100 6.88 -6.21 10.30
C ILE A 100 8.30 -6.48 9.80
N ASP A 101 9.21 -5.54 10.03
CA ASP A 101 10.63 -5.74 9.73
C ASP A 101 11.22 -6.70 10.74
N LEU A 102 11.74 -7.82 10.22
CA LEU A 102 12.38 -8.84 11.02
C LEU A 102 13.89 -8.79 10.89
#